data_cef639a79109a4ee59d1c135ed0933aa
#
_entry.id   cef639a79109a4ee59d1c135ed0933aa
#
_cell.length_a   1.000
_cell.length_b   1.000
_cell.length_c   1.000
_cell.angle_alpha   90.00
_cell.angle_beta   90.00
_cell.angle_gamma   90.00
#
_symmetry.space_group_name_H-M   'P 1'
#
loop_
_entity.id
_entity.type
_entity.pdbx_description
1 polymer ?
#
loop_
_entity_poly.entity_id
_entity_poly.type
_entity_poly.pdbx_seq_one_letter_code
_entity_poly.pdbx_strand_id
1 'polypeptide(L)'
;MSTKIEWHKVAELDELPDGRVMSAKAGNRAVALSHFDGQYAAMDNKCPHQGGPLGEGSIEKGVDGKCWIRCPWHGWDFDPLTGKPPGGHEDTGQETYPVEVRNDGVYIGLEAEPEHERTVTDVMAETMANWGVTSVFGMVGHSNLGLADAVRRQAVKGNMNYYGIRHEGAASFACSGYAKLTGLPAACLAIAGPGATNLMTGLWDAKVDRAPVLALTGQVQVQVFGPGIFQDIDLKAAFAPVTKFSQNVLASSNHAELTTLACKAALDNMDVAHLIFPDNVQTMPAAENAVAGSPEGRMADRHITPSKAAFDKALSALKSAKRPMIIVGFGAKAAMGDIISFAEHINAPIATTFKGKVKFLIIILWPQVSWDVQAHLLPVGL
;
A
#
# COMPACT_ATOMS: atom_id res chain seq x y z
N MET A 1 30.20 -9.51 -19.29
CA MET A 1 29.46 -10.40 -18.33
C MET A 1 28.29 -10.94 -19.09
N SER A 2 28.04 -12.24 -19.10
CA SER A 2 26.88 -12.82 -19.82
C SER A 2 25.64 -12.48 -19.04
N THR A 3 24.76 -11.67 -19.61
CA THR A 3 23.47 -11.34 -19.01
C THR A 3 22.65 -12.62 -18.90
N LYS A 4 22.19 -12.97 -17.72
CA LYS A 4 21.32 -14.13 -17.49
C LYS A 4 19.96 -13.85 -18.10
N ILE A 5 19.47 -14.73 -18.97
CA ILE A 5 18.14 -14.62 -19.57
C ILE A 5 17.15 -15.47 -18.75
N GLU A 6 16.05 -14.86 -18.34
CA GLU A 6 14.90 -15.52 -17.72
C GLU A 6 13.82 -15.77 -18.78
N TRP A 7 13.35 -17.01 -18.89
CA TRP A 7 12.37 -17.43 -19.87
C TRP A 7 10.97 -17.49 -19.28
N HIS A 8 10.04 -16.72 -19.87
CA HIS A 8 8.65 -16.64 -19.46
C HIS A 8 7.74 -17.26 -20.50
N LYS A 9 6.92 -18.26 -20.11
CA LYS A 9 5.88 -18.79 -20.98
C LYS A 9 4.82 -17.73 -21.20
N VAL A 10 4.53 -17.42 -22.47
CA VAL A 10 3.63 -16.30 -22.84
C VAL A 10 2.43 -16.74 -23.68
N ALA A 11 2.48 -17.91 -24.28
CA ALA A 11 1.37 -18.48 -25.05
C ALA A 11 1.48 -20.01 -25.15
N GLU A 12 0.35 -20.68 -25.38
CA GLU A 12 0.30 -22.07 -25.84
C GLU A 12 0.66 -22.13 -27.34
N LEU A 13 1.04 -23.33 -27.85
CA LEU A 13 1.51 -23.46 -29.24
C LEU A 13 0.45 -23.10 -30.29
N ASP A 14 -0.82 -23.30 -29.99
CA ASP A 14 -1.96 -23.09 -30.86
C ASP A 14 -2.75 -21.80 -30.54
N GLU A 15 -2.32 -21.06 -29.55
CA GLU A 15 -3.04 -19.86 -29.08
C GLU A 15 -2.91 -18.69 -30.08
N LEU A 16 -1.78 -18.54 -30.77
CA LEU A 16 -1.56 -17.51 -31.75
C LEU A 16 -1.46 -18.07 -33.18
N PRO A 17 -2.52 -17.96 -34.01
CA PRO A 17 -2.48 -18.40 -35.42
C PRO A 17 -1.43 -17.66 -36.24
N ASP A 18 -0.93 -18.29 -37.30
CA ASP A 18 -0.03 -17.65 -38.27
C ASP A 18 -0.68 -16.41 -38.91
N GLY A 19 0.10 -15.35 -39.14
CA GLY A 19 -0.36 -14.05 -39.61
C GLY A 19 -1.02 -13.18 -38.53
N ARG A 20 -0.83 -13.47 -37.24
CA ARG A 20 -1.42 -12.73 -36.15
C ARG A 20 -0.38 -12.21 -35.14
N VAL A 21 -0.78 -11.17 -34.43
CA VAL A 21 -0.07 -10.58 -33.30
C VAL A 21 -1.00 -10.55 -32.08
N MET A 22 -0.46 -10.71 -30.88
CA MET A 22 -1.21 -10.59 -29.63
C MET A 22 -0.40 -9.87 -28.57
N SER A 23 -1.09 -9.20 -27.65
CA SER A 23 -0.50 -8.69 -26.42
C SER A 23 -0.32 -9.83 -25.43
N ALA A 24 0.89 -10.04 -24.95
CA ALA A 24 1.22 -11.05 -23.94
C ALA A 24 1.98 -10.42 -22.78
N LYS A 25 2.14 -11.16 -21.69
CA LYS A 25 2.87 -10.72 -20.51
C LYS A 25 4.06 -11.66 -20.26
N ALA A 26 5.26 -11.12 -20.33
CA ALA A 26 6.50 -11.79 -19.95
C ALA A 26 7.04 -11.15 -18.66
N GLY A 27 7.01 -11.85 -17.53
CA GLY A 27 7.37 -11.28 -16.25
C GLY A 27 6.56 -10.01 -15.93
N ASN A 28 7.23 -8.89 -15.81
CA ASN A 28 6.60 -7.56 -15.56
C ASN A 28 6.38 -6.74 -16.85
N ARG A 29 6.82 -7.24 -18.03
CA ARG A 29 6.73 -6.52 -19.30
C ARG A 29 5.52 -6.95 -20.12
N ALA A 30 4.83 -5.98 -20.73
CA ALA A 30 3.85 -6.23 -21.77
C ALA A 30 4.59 -6.32 -23.12
N VAL A 31 4.40 -7.40 -23.85
CA VAL A 31 5.08 -7.69 -25.10
C VAL A 31 4.06 -7.93 -26.21
N ALA A 32 4.41 -7.57 -27.45
CA ALA A 32 3.68 -7.95 -28.64
C ALA A 32 4.34 -9.23 -29.18
N LEU A 33 3.64 -10.37 -29.06
CA LEU A 33 4.03 -11.64 -29.64
C LEU A 33 3.40 -11.76 -31.02
N SER A 34 4.19 -11.98 -32.04
CA SER A 34 3.75 -12.20 -33.44
C SER A 34 4.07 -13.60 -33.91
N HIS A 35 3.18 -14.17 -34.73
CA HIS A 35 3.38 -15.43 -35.44
C HIS A 35 3.17 -15.16 -36.91
N PHE A 36 4.17 -15.37 -37.74
CA PHE A 36 4.12 -15.11 -39.19
C PHE A 36 5.12 -15.99 -39.94
N ASP A 37 4.71 -16.46 -41.11
CA ASP A 37 5.50 -17.35 -41.96
C ASP A 37 6.10 -18.56 -41.17
N GLY A 38 5.34 -19.09 -40.21
CA GLY A 38 5.71 -20.24 -39.37
C GLY A 38 6.73 -19.91 -38.27
N GLN A 39 7.06 -18.68 -37.99
CA GLN A 39 8.00 -18.26 -36.95
C GLN A 39 7.38 -17.29 -35.97
N TYR A 40 7.86 -17.33 -34.73
CA TYR A 40 7.45 -16.41 -33.68
C TYR A 40 8.51 -15.30 -33.51
N ALA A 41 8.05 -14.07 -33.22
CA ALA A 41 8.90 -12.97 -32.80
C ALA A 41 8.21 -12.14 -31.71
N ALA A 42 9.00 -11.45 -30.91
CA ALA A 42 8.48 -10.63 -29.82
C ALA A 42 9.18 -9.27 -29.74
N MET A 43 8.40 -8.23 -29.45
CA MET A 43 8.91 -6.88 -29.21
C MET A 43 8.13 -6.19 -28.09
N ASP A 44 8.60 -5.02 -27.62
CA ASP A 44 7.86 -4.23 -26.66
C ASP A 44 6.46 -3.90 -27.22
N ASN A 45 5.44 -4.05 -26.37
CA ASN A 45 4.06 -3.83 -26.76
C ASN A 45 3.71 -2.35 -26.94
N LYS A 46 4.51 -1.45 -26.36
CA LYS A 46 4.23 0.00 -26.34
C LYS A 46 4.85 0.69 -27.52
N CYS A 47 4.03 1.10 -28.49
CA CYS A 47 4.48 1.86 -29.66
C CYS A 47 5.21 3.16 -29.25
N PRO A 48 6.43 3.44 -29.76
CA PRO A 48 7.24 4.60 -29.39
C PRO A 48 6.62 5.93 -29.79
N HIS A 49 5.68 5.95 -30.73
CA HIS A 49 5.01 7.17 -31.16
C HIS A 49 4.14 7.77 -30.05
N GLN A 50 3.08 7.07 -29.61
CA GLN A 50 2.14 7.54 -28.57
C GLN A 50 1.66 6.42 -27.64
N GLY A 51 2.38 5.31 -27.56
CA GLY A 51 2.09 4.25 -26.61
C GLY A 51 0.99 3.28 -27.02
N GLY A 52 0.59 3.26 -28.30
CA GLY A 52 -0.42 2.29 -28.78
C GLY A 52 0.04 0.84 -28.59
N PRO A 53 -0.89 -0.09 -28.23
CA PRO A 53 -0.55 -1.48 -27.96
C PRO A 53 -0.32 -2.25 -29.27
N LEU A 54 0.93 -2.57 -29.60
CA LEU A 54 1.29 -3.24 -30.85
C LEU A 54 0.68 -4.64 -30.97
N GLY A 55 0.52 -5.35 -29.86
CA GLY A 55 -0.14 -6.66 -29.83
C GLY A 55 -1.64 -6.65 -30.13
N GLU A 56 -2.28 -5.47 -30.16
CA GLU A 56 -3.67 -5.29 -30.63
C GLU A 56 -3.73 -4.84 -32.09
N GLY A 57 -2.58 -4.76 -32.75
CA GLY A 57 -2.45 -4.38 -34.13
C GLY A 57 -2.69 -5.52 -35.12
N SER A 58 -2.12 -5.38 -36.31
CA SER A 58 -2.20 -6.37 -37.37
C SER A 58 -0.82 -6.70 -37.95
N ILE A 59 -0.71 -7.86 -38.58
CA ILE A 59 0.43 -8.17 -39.45
C ILE A 59 0.06 -7.85 -40.89
N GLU A 60 0.79 -6.94 -41.52
CA GLU A 60 0.59 -6.50 -42.88
C GLU A 60 1.75 -7.00 -43.75
N LYS A 61 1.45 -7.46 -44.99
CA LYS A 61 2.49 -7.77 -45.96
C LYS A 61 2.72 -6.56 -46.88
N GLY A 62 3.95 -6.06 -46.88
CA GLY A 62 4.38 -5.03 -47.76
C GLY A 62 4.46 -5.52 -49.23
N VAL A 63 4.61 -4.57 -50.18
CA VAL A 63 4.79 -4.89 -51.63
C VAL A 63 6.09 -5.65 -51.92
N ASP A 64 7.04 -5.59 -50.99
CA ASP A 64 8.30 -6.35 -51.01
C ASP A 64 8.19 -7.76 -50.42
N GLY A 65 6.97 -8.17 -49.97
CA GLY A 65 6.69 -9.44 -49.33
C GLY A 65 7.10 -9.52 -47.88
N LYS A 66 7.68 -8.48 -47.29
CA LYS A 66 8.00 -8.44 -45.84
C LYS A 66 6.77 -8.29 -44.98
N CYS A 67 6.79 -8.91 -43.82
CA CYS A 67 5.78 -8.74 -42.80
C CYS A 67 6.11 -7.55 -41.90
N TRP A 68 5.07 -6.79 -41.56
CA TRP A 68 5.16 -5.63 -40.67
C TRP A 68 4.09 -5.71 -39.60
N ILE A 69 4.43 -5.43 -38.34
CA ILE A 69 3.45 -5.23 -37.28
C ILE A 69 2.99 -3.78 -37.35
N ARG A 70 1.69 -3.58 -37.57
CA ARG A 70 1.07 -2.26 -37.68
C ARG A 70 0.42 -1.84 -36.37
N CYS A 71 0.83 -0.65 -35.86
CA CYS A 71 0.24 -0.05 -34.68
C CYS A 71 -1.26 0.30 -34.92
N PRO A 72 -2.18 -0.11 -34.04
CA PRO A 72 -3.62 0.10 -34.25
C PRO A 72 -4.05 1.56 -34.13
N TRP A 73 -3.22 2.44 -33.50
CA TRP A 73 -3.60 3.83 -33.30
C TRP A 73 -3.29 4.73 -34.50
N HIS A 74 -2.05 4.65 -35.01
CA HIS A 74 -1.60 5.59 -36.05
C HIS A 74 -0.92 4.92 -37.25
N GLY A 75 -1.00 3.59 -37.37
CA GLY A 75 -0.50 2.87 -38.55
C GLY A 75 1.02 2.83 -38.67
N TRP A 76 1.78 3.06 -37.59
CA TRP A 76 3.22 2.85 -37.61
C TRP A 76 3.55 1.38 -37.74
N ASP A 77 4.47 1.08 -38.65
CA ASP A 77 4.91 -0.26 -39.00
C ASP A 77 6.26 -0.59 -38.38
N PHE A 78 6.43 -1.82 -37.93
CA PHE A 78 7.68 -2.34 -37.36
C PHE A 78 7.97 -3.73 -37.88
N ASP A 79 9.22 -3.97 -38.28
CA ASP A 79 9.69 -5.30 -38.63
C ASP A 79 9.62 -6.21 -37.40
N PRO A 80 8.91 -7.36 -37.47
CA PRO A 80 8.71 -8.22 -36.29
C PRO A 80 9.98 -8.78 -35.68
N LEU A 81 11.04 -8.97 -36.48
CA LEU A 81 12.30 -9.57 -36.05
C LEU A 81 13.29 -8.55 -35.52
N THR A 82 13.31 -7.37 -36.10
CA THR A 82 14.32 -6.36 -35.78
C THR A 82 13.78 -5.17 -34.99
N GLY A 83 12.45 -5.05 -34.89
CA GLY A 83 11.78 -3.91 -34.25
C GLY A 83 11.93 -2.60 -35.03
N LYS A 84 12.58 -2.60 -36.21
CA LYS A 84 12.88 -1.39 -36.96
C LYS A 84 11.68 -0.95 -37.81
N PRO A 85 11.41 0.37 -37.93
CA PRO A 85 10.40 0.90 -38.82
C PRO A 85 10.91 0.89 -40.28
N PRO A 86 10.01 0.94 -41.28
CA PRO A 86 10.41 1.07 -42.70
C PRO A 86 11.05 2.45 -42.97
N GLY A 87 12.07 2.47 -43.86
CA GLY A 87 12.54 3.73 -44.44
C GLY A 87 13.48 4.60 -43.61
N GLY A 88 14.26 4.05 -42.67
CA GLY A 88 15.46 4.74 -42.15
C GLY A 88 15.23 5.65 -40.93
N HIS A 89 14.15 5.51 -40.18
CA HIS A 89 13.96 6.16 -38.89
C HIS A 89 14.57 5.27 -37.77
N GLU A 90 15.88 5.07 -37.82
CA GLU A 90 16.59 4.11 -36.96
C GLU A 90 16.47 4.45 -35.46
N ASP A 91 16.26 5.71 -35.12
CA ASP A 91 16.13 6.18 -33.71
C ASP A 91 14.77 5.87 -33.07
N THR A 92 13.82 5.30 -33.79
CA THR A 92 12.45 5.04 -33.35
C THR A 92 12.08 3.54 -33.36
N GLY A 93 13.07 2.66 -33.32
CA GLY A 93 12.88 1.21 -33.27
C GLY A 93 12.28 0.72 -31.97
N GLN A 94 11.75 -0.51 -32.01
CA GLN A 94 11.27 -1.25 -30.82
C GLN A 94 12.34 -2.19 -30.30
N GLU A 95 12.38 -2.36 -28.98
CA GLU A 95 13.15 -3.42 -28.33
C GLU A 95 12.55 -4.77 -28.70
N THR A 96 13.39 -5.72 -29.16
CA THR A 96 12.99 -7.09 -29.50
C THR A 96 13.53 -8.05 -28.47
N TYR A 97 12.82 -9.17 -28.28
CA TYR A 97 13.13 -10.18 -27.28
C TYR A 97 13.37 -11.54 -27.94
N PRO A 98 14.32 -12.34 -27.44
CA PRO A 98 14.50 -13.71 -27.90
C PRO A 98 13.23 -14.53 -27.65
N VAL A 99 12.86 -15.35 -28.62
CA VAL A 99 11.71 -16.27 -28.53
C VAL A 99 12.19 -17.71 -28.65
N GLU A 100 11.72 -18.59 -27.78
CA GLU A 100 11.87 -20.03 -27.84
C GLU A 100 10.52 -20.71 -27.93
N VAL A 101 10.38 -21.62 -28.90
CA VAL A 101 9.23 -22.51 -28.99
C VAL A 101 9.61 -23.82 -28.33
N ARG A 102 8.94 -24.21 -27.27
CA ARG A 102 9.12 -25.43 -26.53
C ARG A 102 7.92 -26.34 -26.71
N ASN A 103 8.02 -27.61 -26.29
CA ASN A 103 6.95 -28.61 -26.46
C ASN A 103 5.62 -28.20 -25.77
N ASP A 104 5.67 -27.33 -24.81
CA ASP A 104 4.56 -26.91 -23.97
C ASP A 104 4.14 -25.44 -24.19
N GLY A 105 4.72 -24.73 -25.16
CA GLY A 105 4.34 -23.34 -25.46
C GLY A 105 5.46 -22.47 -26.01
N VAL A 106 5.14 -21.17 -26.14
CA VAL A 106 6.04 -20.12 -26.63
C VAL A 106 6.58 -19.36 -25.43
N TYR A 107 7.91 -19.19 -25.42
CA TYR A 107 8.64 -18.53 -24.34
C TYR A 107 9.37 -17.29 -24.85
N ILE A 108 9.34 -16.22 -24.06
CA ILE A 108 10.12 -14.99 -24.30
C ILE A 108 11.22 -14.88 -23.26
N GLY A 109 12.46 -14.68 -23.73
CA GLY A 109 13.61 -14.40 -22.90
C GLY A 109 13.72 -12.92 -22.58
N LEU A 110 13.71 -12.58 -21.29
CA LEU A 110 14.03 -11.25 -20.79
C LEU A 110 15.41 -11.28 -20.12
N GLU A 111 16.18 -10.20 -20.26
CA GLU A 111 17.34 -10.04 -19.40
C GLU A 111 16.90 -10.09 -17.94
N ALA A 112 17.50 -10.97 -17.15
CA ALA A 112 17.25 -11.00 -15.71
C ALA A 112 17.55 -9.61 -15.14
N GLU A 113 16.60 -9.05 -14.41
CA GLU A 113 16.87 -7.82 -13.68
C GLU A 113 18.12 -8.05 -12.80
N PRO A 114 19.07 -7.10 -12.77
CA PRO A 114 20.24 -7.23 -11.90
C PRO A 114 19.75 -7.54 -10.48
N GLU A 115 20.41 -8.45 -9.78
CA GLU A 115 20.08 -8.77 -8.39
C GLU A 115 19.99 -7.46 -7.61
N HIS A 116 18.78 -7.20 -7.09
CA HIS A 116 18.51 -5.97 -6.37
C HIS A 116 19.32 -5.96 -5.07
N GLU A 117 20.26 -5.03 -4.95
CA GLU A 117 20.95 -4.79 -3.70
C GLU A 117 19.96 -4.28 -2.66
N ARG A 118 19.81 -5.02 -1.56
CA ARG A 118 18.85 -4.68 -0.50
C ARG A 118 19.17 -3.30 0.11
N THR A 119 18.19 -2.41 0.10
CA THR A 119 18.36 -1.01 0.54
C THR A 119 17.84 -0.80 1.97
N VAL A 120 18.16 0.38 2.49
CA VAL A 120 17.61 0.89 3.76
C VAL A 120 16.08 0.80 3.77
N THR A 121 15.43 1.27 2.71
CA THR A 121 13.96 1.23 2.64
C THR A 121 13.40 -0.18 2.51
N ASP A 122 14.14 -1.14 2.00
CA ASP A 122 13.72 -2.55 2.03
C ASP A 122 13.63 -3.09 3.45
N VAL A 123 14.65 -2.86 4.27
CA VAL A 123 14.64 -3.26 5.69
C VAL A 123 13.47 -2.62 6.43
N MET A 124 13.19 -1.36 6.13
CA MET A 124 12.08 -0.62 6.76
C MET A 124 10.73 -1.14 6.30
N ALA A 125 10.55 -1.44 5.01
CA ALA A 125 9.31 -2.01 4.47
C ALA A 125 9.06 -3.43 5.00
N GLU A 126 10.10 -4.27 5.09
CA GLU A 126 10.04 -5.59 5.72
C GLU A 126 9.64 -5.49 7.19
N THR A 127 10.21 -4.53 7.92
CA THR A 127 9.86 -4.27 9.32
C THR A 127 8.40 -3.84 9.44
N MET A 128 7.91 -2.93 8.60
CA MET A 128 6.49 -2.54 8.59
C MET A 128 5.58 -3.73 8.35
N ALA A 129 5.92 -4.61 7.38
CA ALA A 129 5.16 -5.83 7.10
C ALA A 129 5.09 -6.76 8.32
N ASN A 130 6.22 -7.00 8.99
CA ASN A 130 6.29 -7.81 10.21
C ASN A 130 5.42 -7.23 11.34
N TRP A 131 5.26 -5.90 11.40
CA TRP A 131 4.41 -5.20 12.36
C TRP A 131 2.94 -5.11 11.94
N GLY A 132 2.54 -5.79 10.87
CA GLY A 132 1.16 -5.88 10.42
C GLY A 132 0.67 -4.70 9.58
N VAL A 133 1.57 -3.86 9.07
CA VAL A 133 1.24 -2.83 8.08
C VAL A 133 1.11 -3.49 6.71
N THR A 134 -0.08 -3.97 6.40
CA THR A 134 -0.35 -4.70 5.14
C THR A 134 -0.99 -3.83 4.06
N SER A 135 -1.35 -2.60 4.38
CA SER A 135 -2.00 -1.67 3.43
C SER A 135 -1.29 -0.33 3.44
N VAL A 136 -0.86 0.10 2.25
CA VAL A 136 -0.20 1.40 2.02
C VAL A 136 -1.01 2.19 1.00
N PHE A 137 -1.49 3.37 1.38
CA PHE A 137 -2.23 4.29 0.52
C PHE A 137 -1.35 5.48 0.19
N GLY A 138 -1.21 5.86 -1.07
CA GLY A 138 -0.32 6.99 -1.32
C GLY A 138 -0.18 7.43 -2.76
N MET A 139 0.67 8.42 -2.92
CA MET A 139 1.09 8.95 -4.20
C MET A 139 2.61 8.87 -4.33
N VAL A 140 3.05 8.29 -5.42
CA VAL A 140 4.47 8.20 -5.78
C VAL A 140 4.90 9.46 -6.51
N GLY A 141 6.09 9.95 -6.19
CA GLY A 141 6.74 11.04 -6.89
C GLY A 141 8.23 11.06 -6.58
N HIS A 142 8.96 12.07 -7.07
CA HIS A 142 10.42 12.08 -7.11
C HIS A 142 11.06 11.79 -5.73
N SER A 143 10.58 12.42 -4.67
CA SER A 143 11.21 12.36 -3.34
C SER A 143 10.86 11.12 -2.52
N ASN A 144 10.14 10.14 -3.06
CA ASN A 144 9.79 8.89 -2.36
C ASN A 144 9.92 7.63 -3.23
N LEU A 145 10.65 7.70 -4.34
CA LEU A 145 10.79 6.58 -5.28
C LEU A 145 11.42 5.35 -4.64
N GLY A 146 12.48 5.50 -3.86
CA GLY A 146 13.13 4.37 -3.19
C GLY A 146 12.21 3.66 -2.19
N LEU A 147 11.44 4.43 -1.41
CA LEU A 147 10.45 3.87 -0.48
C LEU A 147 9.28 3.21 -1.21
N ALA A 148 8.76 3.85 -2.27
CA ALA A 148 7.68 3.30 -3.07
C ALA A 148 8.09 1.97 -3.73
N ASP A 149 9.33 1.87 -4.22
CA ASP A 149 9.85 0.65 -4.81
C ASP A 149 10.05 -0.47 -3.77
N ALA A 150 10.49 -0.15 -2.56
CA ALA A 150 10.52 -1.10 -1.45
C ALA A 150 9.12 -1.64 -1.11
N VAL A 151 8.11 -0.78 -1.06
CA VAL A 151 6.70 -1.18 -0.87
C VAL A 151 6.22 -2.07 -2.03
N ARG A 152 6.56 -1.72 -3.29
CA ARG A 152 6.26 -2.55 -4.47
C ARG A 152 6.87 -3.95 -4.33
N ARG A 153 8.13 -4.06 -3.89
CA ARG A 153 8.77 -5.37 -3.67
C ARG A 153 8.05 -6.19 -2.60
N GLN A 154 7.59 -5.57 -1.52
CA GLN A 154 6.76 -6.27 -0.53
C GLN A 154 5.39 -6.67 -1.09
N ALA A 155 4.81 -5.86 -1.97
CA ALA A 155 3.55 -6.20 -2.64
C ALA A 155 3.71 -7.40 -3.59
N VAL A 156 4.80 -7.48 -4.35
CA VAL A 156 5.12 -8.64 -5.20
C VAL A 156 5.28 -9.92 -4.36
N LYS A 157 5.85 -9.81 -3.16
CA LYS A 157 5.96 -10.92 -2.21
C LYS A 157 4.63 -11.28 -1.51
N GLY A 158 3.56 -10.51 -1.72
CA GLY A 158 2.27 -10.72 -1.08
C GLY A 158 2.18 -10.22 0.37
N ASN A 159 3.18 -9.51 0.87
CA ASN A 159 3.23 -9.03 2.25
C ASN A 159 2.48 -7.72 2.47
N MET A 160 2.30 -6.93 1.42
CA MET A 160 1.63 -5.63 1.45
C MET A 160 0.75 -5.43 0.21
N ASN A 161 -0.20 -4.50 0.31
CA ASN A 161 -0.97 -3.97 -0.83
C ASN A 161 -0.71 -2.47 -0.94
N TYR A 162 -0.42 -2.00 -2.16
CA TYR A 162 -0.31 -0.58 -2.45
C TYR A 162 -1.55 -0.08 -3.18
N TYR A 163 -2.12 1.00 -2.68
CA TYR A 163 -3.30 1.65 -3.26
C TYR A 163 -2.93 3.06 -3.70
N GLY A 164 -2.74 3.26 -5.00
CA GLY A 164 -2.48 4.58 -5.58
C GLY A 164 -3.69 5.49 -5.43
N ILE A 165 -3.46 6.70 -4.97
CA ILE A 165 -4.49 7.73 -4.79
C ILE A 165 -4.12 8.99 -5.60
N ARG A 166 -5.08 9.90 -5.77
CA ARG A 166 -4.88 11.12 -6.58
C ARG A 166 -4.72 12.40 -5.77
N HIS A 167 -4.89 12.32 -4.45
CA HIS A 167 -4.69 13.44 -3.52
C HIS A 167 -4.29 12.88 -2.16
N GLU A 168 -3.19 13.36 -1.59
CA GLU A 168 -2.57 12.80 -0.38
C GLU A 168 -3.51 12.79 0.84
N GLY A 169 -4.38 13.80 0.96
CA GLY A 169 -5.41 13.82 1.99
C GLY A 169 -6.32 12.60 1.95
N ALA A 170 -6.63 12.08 0.76
CA ALA A 170 -7.41 10.86 0.63
C ALA A 170 -6.64 9.63 1.17
N ALA A 171 -5.30 9.60 1.05
CA ALA A 171 -4.49 8.53 1.62
C ALA A 171 -4.59 8.48 3.14
N SER A 172 -4.42 9.61 3.80
CA SER A 172 -4.49 9.67 5.26
C SER A 172 -5.90 9.36 5.80
N PHE A 173 -6.97 9.81 5.12
CA PHE A 173 -8.33 9.41 5.45
C PHE A 173 -8.59 7.92 5.20
N ALA A 174 -8.05 7.35 4.11
CA ALA A 174 -8.15 5.91 3.85
C ALA A 174 -7.48 5.08 4.95
N CYS A 175 -6.28 5.50 5.40
CA CYS A 175 -5.61 4.88 6.54
C CYS A 175 -6.43 4.97 7.82
N SER A 176 -6.98 6.15 8.13
CA SER A 176 -7.85 6.34 9.28
C SER A 176 -9.07 5.42 9.23
N GLY A 177 -9.76 5.39 8.09
CA GLY A 177 -10.92 4.50 7.87
C GLY A 177 -10.56 3.02 8.01
N TYR A 178 -9.46 2.59 7.37
CA TYR A 178 -8.97 1.22 7.45
C TYR A 178 -8.70 0.81 8.90
N ALA A 179 -7.92 1.62 9.64
CA ALA A 179 -7.56 1.32 11.01
C ALA A 179 -8.78 1.32 11.96
N LYS A 180 -9.74 2.23 11.77
CA LYS A 180 -11.00 2.25 12.52
C LYS A 180 -11.85 0.99 12.31
N LEU A 181 -11.88 0.49 11.07
CA LEU A 181 -12.69 -0.70 10.73
C LEU A 181 -12.00 -2.00 11.15
N THR A 182 -10.74 -2.15 10.83
CA THR A 182 -10.00 -3.41 11.03
C THR A 182 -9.33 -3.52 12.40
N GLY A 183 -8.95 -2.39 13.00
CA GLY A 183 -8.07 -2.33 14.18
C GLY A 183 -6.59 -2.54 13.85
N LEU A 184 -6.24 -2.73 12.57
CA LEU A 184 -4.87 -2.94 12.09
C LEU A 184 -4.23 -1.62 11.67
N PRO A 185 -2.89 -1.48 11.76
CA PRO A 185 -2.20 -0.30 11.30
C PRO A 185 -2.21 -0.23 9.76
N ALA A 186 -2.24 0.99 9.23
CA ALA A 186 -2.05 1.26 7.82
C ALA A 186 -1.02 2.37 7.62
N ALA A 187 -0.41 2.44 6.45
CA ALA A 187 0.54 3.51 6.13
C ALA A 187 0.02 4.41 5.01
N CYS A 188 0.26 5.73 5.14
CA CYS A 188 0.07 6.68 4.04
C CYS A 188 1.42 7.19 3.55
N LEU A 189 1.58 7.26 2.23
CA LEU A 189 2.80 7.65 1.54
C LEU A 189 2.59 8.94 0.75
N ALA A 190 3.45 9.94 0.96
CA ALA A 190 3.44 11.18 0.20
C ALA A 190 4.86 11.66 -0.14
N ILE A 191 4.94 12.56 -1.12
CA ILE A 191 6.19 13.25 -1.47
C ILE A 191 6.53 14.34 -0.43
N ALA A 192 7.70 14.93 -0.58
CA ALA A 192 8.18 16.05 0.22
C ALA A 192 7.30 17.32 0.08
N GLY A 193 7.43 18.23 1.01
CA GLY A 193 6.82 19.56 0.96
C GLY A 193 5.30 19.54 0.99
N PRO A 194 4.62 20.20 0.03
CA PRO A 194 3.16 20.32 0.01
C PRO A 194 2.43 18.98 -0.03
N GLY A 195 3.00 17.97 -0.71
CA GLY A 195 2.43 16.63 -0.74
C GLY A 195 2.38 16.01 0.65
N ALA A 196 3.43 16.17 1.44
CA ALA A 196 3.45 15.72 2.82
C ALA A 196 2.39 16.47 3.66
N THR A 197 2.32 17.80 3.58
CA THR A 197 1.38 18.59 4.39
C THR A 197 -0.09 18.32 4.05
N ASN A 198 -0.39 17.89 2.82
CA ASN A 198 -1.74 17.45 2.45
C ASN A 198 -2.26 16.25 3.26
N LEU A 199 -1.37 15.44 3.85
CA LEU A 199 -1.78 14.33 4.73
C LEU A 199 -2.41 14.81 6.04
N MET A 200 -2.11 16.03 6.51
CA MET A 200 -2.35 16.45 7.89
C MET A 200 -3.81 16.35 8.31
N THR A 201 -4.76 16.69 7.45
CA THR A 201 -6.18 16.68 7.78
C THR A 201 -6.68 15.26 8.14
N GLY A 202 -6.34 14.28 7.32
CA GLY A 202 -6.71 12.88 7.61
C GLY A 202 -5.91 12.27 8.76
N LEU A 203 -4.66 12.73 8.99
CA LEU A 203 -3.89 12.33 10.16
C LEU A 203 -4.47 12.90 11.45
N TRP A 204 -5.02 14.11 11.41
CA TRP A 204 -5.76 14.67 12.54
C TRP A 204 -7.00 13.84 12.87
N ASP A 205 -7.75 13.41 11.87
CA ASP A 205 -8.89 12.50 12.03
C ASP A 205 -8.43 11.16 12.66
N ALA A 206 -7.34 10.58 12.18
CA ALA A 206 -6.77 9.36 12.74
C ALA A 206 -6.37 9.52 14.22
N LYS A 207 -5.69 10.63 14.54
CA LYS A 207 -5.25 10.95 15.90
C LYS A 207 -6.42 11.07 16.88
N VAL A 208 -7.44 11.87 16.53
CA VAL A 208 -8.62 12.13 17.38
C VAL A 208 -9.43 10.85 17.58
N ASP A 209 -9.50 10.00 16.57
CA ASP A 209 -10.23 8.75 16.61
C ASP A 209 -9.40 7.54 17.07
N ARG A 210 -8.15 7.78 17.50
CA ARG A 210 -7.24 6.75 17.99
C ARG A 210 -7.05 5.61 17.00
N ALA A 211 -6.81 5.95 15.74
CA ALA A 211 -6.51 5.01 14.67
C ALA A 211 -4.99 4.90 14.50
N PRO A 212 -4.39 3.71 14.58
CA PRO A 212 -2.95 3.55 14.40
C PRO A 212 -2.58 3.74 12.92
N VAL A 213 -1.83 4.82 12.63
CA VAL A 213 -1.42 5.17 11.25
C VAL A 213 0.07 5.48 11.22
N LEU A 214 0.78 4.99 10.20
CA LEU A 214 2.12 5.41 9.85
C LEU A 214 2.05 6.42 8.70
N ALA A 215 2.52 7.63 8.94
CA ALA A 215 2.77 8.61 7.88
C ALA A 215 4.21 8.45 7.39
N LEU A 216 4.38 8.23 6.10
CA LEU A 216 5.66 8.03 5.42
C LEU A 216 5.82 9.15 4.40
N THR A 217 6.66 10.13 4.69
CA THR A 217 6.85 11.27 3.80
C THR A 217 8.25 11.26 3.20
N GLY A 218 8.32 11.48 1.90
CA GLY A 218 9.59 11.86 1.28
C GLY A 218 10.09 13.20 1.84
N GLN A 219 11.38 13.45 1.68
CA GLN A 219 12.02 14.74 1.94
C GLN A 219 13.10 14.97 0.88
N VAL A 220 13.45 16.21 0.67
CA VAL A 220 14.57 16.58 -0.20
C VAL A 220 15.88 15.97 0.34
N GLN A 221 16.91 15.90 -0.50
CA GLN A 221 18.21 15.35 -0.12
C GLN A 221 18.80 16.13 1.07
N VAL A 222 19.47 15.42 1.97
CA VAL A 222 20.04 16.02 3.20
C VAL A 222 20.96 17.22 2.92
N GLN A 223 21.68 17.20 1.80
CA GLN A 223 22.61 18.25 1.41
C GLN A 223 21.96 19.61 1.13
N VAL A 224 20.65 19.62 0.90
CA VAL A 224 19.90 20.83 0.52
C VAL A 224 18.84 21.22 1.56
N PHE A 225 18.96 20.71 2.78
CA PHE A 225 18.12 21.14 3.91
C PHE A 225 18.46 22.58 4.34
N GLY A 226 17.44 23.40 4.54
CA GLY A 226 17.56 24.72 5.14
C GLY A 226 17.65 25.91 4.17
N PRO A 227 18.20 25.80 2.94
CA PRO A 227 18.23 26.93 2.01
C PRO A 227 16.86 27.41 1.50
N GLY A 228 15.77 26.70 1.82
CA GLY A 228 14.43 27.06 1.36
C GLY A 228 14.15 26.72 -0.10
N ILE A 229 14.73 25.64 -0.59
CA ILE A 229 14.45 25.14 -1.94
C ILE A 229 13.03 24.60 -2.04
N PHE A 230 12.56 24.40 -3.29
CA PHE A 230 11.25 23.83 -3.57
C PHE A 230 11.06 22.50 -2.83
N GLN A 231 9.97 22.39 -2.10
CA GLN A 231 9.60 21.24 -1.25
C GLN A 231 10.43 21.07 0.05
N ASP A 232 11.35 21.95 0.39
CA ASP A 232 12.05 21.93 1.69
C ASP A 232 11.14 22.55 2.76
N ILE A 233 10.49 21.71 3.55
CA ILE A 233 9.66 22.07 4.71
C ILE A 233 10.19 21.31 5.91
N ASP A 234 10.28 21.96 7.07
CA ASP A 234 10.51 21.25 8.33
C ASP A 234 9.29 20.38 8.67
N LEU A 235 9.29 19.19 8.09
CA LEU A 235 8.20 18.24 8.26
C LEU A 235 8.07 17.74 9.69
N LYS A 236 9.17 17.69 10.45
CA LYS A 236 9.11 17.29 11.87
C LYS A 236 8.34 18.31 12.69
N ALA A 237 8.60 19.60 12.50
CA ALA A 237 7.85 20.67 13.15
C ALA A 237 6.40 20.74 12.65
N ALA A 238 6.18 20.65 11.33
CA ALA A 238 4.85 20.70 10.72
C ALA A 238 3.94 19.58 11.24
N PHE A 239 4.44 18.37 11.41
CA PHE A 239 3.65 17.21 11.85
C PHE A 239 3.54 17.07 13.39
N ALA A 240 4.24 17.88 14.16
CA ALA A 240 4.20 17.80 15.62
C ALA A 240 2.77 17.77 16.23
N PRO A 241 1.80 18.58 15.80
CA PRO A 241 0.45 18.56 16.37
C PRO A 241 -0.35 17.30 16.01
N VAL A 242 -0.04 16.63 14.88
CA VAL A 242 -0.83 15.50 14.38
C VAL A 242 -0.20 14.14 14.66
N THR A 243 1.02 14.09 15.24
CA THR A 243 1.73 12.84 15.50
C THR A 243 2.09 12.65 16.97
N LYS A 244 2.24 11.40 17.37
CA LYS A 244 2.81 11.02 18.68
C LYS A 244 4.31 10.77 18.59
N PHE A 245 4.77 10.33 17.41
CA PHE A 245 6.17 10.02 17.11
C PHE A 245 6.49 10.61 15.74
N SER A 246 7.57 11.37 15.60
CA SER A 246 8.04 11.90 14.31
C SER A 246 9.55 11.95 14.28
N GLN A 247 10.18 11.29 13.30
CA GLN A 247 11.63 11.22 13.18
C GLN A 247 12.10 11.23 11.73
N ASN A 248 13.27 11.85 11.50
CA ASN A 248 13.99 11.73 10.24
C ASN A 248 14.71 10.38 10.17
N VAL A 249 14.65 9.77 9.00
CA VAL A 249 15.46 8.60 8.65
C VAL A 249 16.82 9.09 8.18
N LEU A 250 17.83 8.91 8.98
CA LEU A 250 19.20 9.35 8.67
C LEU A 250 20.04 8.17 8.19
N ALA A 251 21.11 8.44 7.44
CA ALA A 251 22.07 7.42 7.01
C ALA A 251 22.65 6.63 8.18
N SER A 252 22.83 7.28 9.34
CA SER A 252 23.37 6.68 10.57
C SER A 252 22.31 6.02 11.47
N SER A 253 21.02 6.02 11.08
CA SER A 253 19.95 5.42 11.88
C SER A 253 20.09 3.90 11.92
N ASN A 254 19.69 3.28 13.03
CA ASN A 254 19.32 1.88 13.00
C ASN A 254 17.91 1.78 12.39
N HIS A 255 17.84 1.49 11.10
CA HIS A 255 16.63 1.61 10.29
C HIS A 255 15.52 0.64 10.71
N ALA A 256 15.87 -0.59 11.05
CA ALA A 256 14.93 -1.59 11.58
C ALA A 256 14.37 -1.16 12.94
N GLU A 257 15.23 -0.67 13.84
CA GLU A 257 14.80 -0.23 15.15
C GLU A 257 13.96 1.05 15.08
N LEU A 258 14.33 2.02 14.25
CA LEU A 258 13.58 3.25 14.06
C LEU A 258 12.17 2.96 13.56
N THR A 259 12.02 2.04 12.59
CA THR A 259 10.73 1.61 12.07
C THR A 259 9.93 0.85 13.13
N THR A 260 10.59 -0.02 13.89
CA THR A 260 9.99 -0.73 15.04
C THR A 260 9.42 0.25 16.05
N LEU A 261 10.17 1.29 16.42
CA LEU A 261 9.71 2.31 17.36
C LEU A 261 8.52 3.10 16.82
N ALA A 262 8.50 3.41 15.51
CA ALA A 262 7.37 4.08 14.87
C ALA A 262 6.11 3.20 14.88
N CYS A 263 6.22 1.92 14.47
CA CYS A 263 5.12 0.97 14.51
C CYS A 263 4.60 0.76 15.93
N LYS A 264 5.51 0.56 16.88
CA LYS A 264 5.17 0.44 18.30
C LYS A 264 4.46 1.68 18.82
N ALA A 265 4.98 2.88 18.52
CA ALA A 265 4.35 4.13 18.94
C ALA A 265 2.93 4.29 18.40
N ALA A 266 2.70 3.94 17.13
CA ALA A 266 1.37 3.99 16.53
C ALA A 266 0.41 3.01 17.22
N LEU A 267 0.83 1.77 17.43
CA LEU A 267 0.00 0.72 18.02
C LEU A 267 -0.22 0.90 19.53
N ASP A 268 0.83 1.22 20.30
CA ASP A 268 0.71 1.36 21.76
C ASP A 268 -0.14 2.57 22.16
N ASN A 269 0.02 3.67 21.45
CA ASN A 269 -0.74 4.89 21.74
C ASN A 269 -2.08 4.95 21.00
N MET A 270 -2.32 4.06 20.03
CA MET A 270 -3.44 4.18 19.10
C MET A 270 -3.46 5.60 18.50
N ASP A 271 -2.38 5.97 17.81
CA ASP A 271 -2.10 7.34 17.36
C ASP A 271 -1.28 7.29 16.05
N VAL A 272 -0.88 8.44 15.55
CA VAL A 272 -0.08 8.58 14.34
C VAL A 272 1.41 8.58 14.67
N ALA A 273 2.18 7.77 13.95
CA ALA A 273 3.63 7.85 13.90
C ALA A 273 4.07 8.33 12.50
N HIS A 274 5.16 9.09 12.45
CA HIS A 274 5.66 9.71 11.23
C HIS A 274 7.15 9.42 11.05
N LEU A 275 7.51 8.96 9.86
CA LEU A 275 8.88 8.80 9.40
C LEU A 275 9.11 9.65 8.16
N ILE A 276 10.20 10.43 8.18
CA ILE A 276 10.58 11.37 7.13
C ILE A 276 11.80 10.79 6.41
N PHE A 277 11.69 10.58 5.11
CA PHE A 277 12.66 9.89 4.28
C PHE A 277 13.38 10.84 3.33
N PRO A 278 14.59 11.34 3.67
CA PRO A 278 15.40 12.08 2.71
C PRO A 278 15.69 11.21 1.47
N ASP A 279 15.56 11.80 0.30
CA ASP A 279 15.65 11.09 -0.98
C ASP A 279 16.94 10.28 -1.13
N ASN A 280 18.08 10.88 -0.80
CA ASN A 280 19.39 10.23 -0.90
C ASN A 280 19.64 9.10 0.13
N VAL A 281 18.80 8.97 1.16
CA VAL A 281 18.92 7.89 2.16
C VAL A 281 18.16 6.65 1.75
N GLN A 282 17.09 6.80 0.98
CA GLN A 282 16.16 5.73 0.66
C GLN A 282 16.82 4.56 -0.08
N THR A 283 17.73 4.86 -0.98
CA THR A 283 18.41 3.89 -1.86
C THR A 283 19.79 3.49 -1.36
N MET A 284 20.22 3.96 -0.18
CA MET A 284 21.47 3.50 0.40
C MET A 284 21.44 1.99 0.66
N PRO A 285 22.56 1.28 0.43
CA PRO A 285 22.67 -0.12 0.79
C PRO A 285 22.31 -0.37 2.26
N ALA A 286 21.54 -1.40 2.52
CA ALA A 286 21.32 -1.86 3.89
C ALA A 286 22.61 -2.47 4.44
N ALA A 287 22.79 -2.43 5.77
CA ALA A 287 23.88 -3.20 6.37
C ALA A 287 23.74 -4.68 6.01
N GLU A 288 24.85 -5.35 5.72
CA GLU A 288 24.91 -6.74 5.24
C GLU A 288 24.14 -7.72 6.14
N ASN A 289 24.15 -7.50 7.44
CA ASN A 289 23.48 -8.30 8.46
C ASN A 289 22.22 -7.63 9.01
N ALA A 290 21.61 -6.66 8.31
CA ALA A 290 20.41 -5.97 8.79
C ALA A 290 19.24 -6.94 8.85
N VAL A 291 18.68 -7.12 10.04
CA VAL A 291 17.48 -7.93 10.28
C VAL A 291 16.27 -7.00 10.42
N ALA A 292 15.21 -7.29 9.69
CA ALA A 292 13.95 -6.56 9.84
C ALA A 292 13.37 -6.77 11.24
N GLY A 293 12.86 -5.69 11.84
CA GLY A 293 12.27 -5.73 13.18
C GLY A 293 10.95 -6.50 13.19
N SER A 294 10.63 -7.07 14.36
CA SER A 294 9.35 -7.75 14.59
C SER A 294 8.74 -7.36 15.94
N PRO A 295 7.42 -7.56 16.16
CA PRO A 295 6.74 -7.24 17.42
C PRO A 295 7.07 -8.19 18.57
N GLU A 296 7.68 -9.36 18.29
CA GLU A 296 7.99 -10.37 19.32
C GLU A 296 8.86 -9.82 20.42
N GLY A 297 8.43 -10.03 21.68
CA GLY A 297 9.13 -9.53 22.86
C GLY A 297 9.11 -8.00 23.02
N ARG A 298 8.42 -7.27 22.15
CA ARG A 298 8.37 -5.79 22.17
C ARG A 298 7.02 -5.19 22.54
N MET A 299 5.96 -5.98 22.47
CA MET A 299 4.60 -5.57 22.87
C MET A 299 4.26 -6.18 24.23
N ALA A 300 3.81 -5.35 25.15
CA ALA A 300 3.29 -5.83 26.43
C ALA A 300 1.92 -6.48 26.23
N ASP A 301 1.61 -7.48 27.05
CA ASP A 301 0.25 -7.99 27.18
C ASP A 301 -0.65 -6.86 27.70
N ARG A 302 -1.76 -6.63 26.99
CA ARG A 302 -2.74 -5.59 27.34
C ARG A 302 -3.93 -6.10 28.15
N HIS A 303 -3.95 -7.36 28.53
CA HIS A 303 -4.96 -7.90 29.42
C HIS A 303 -4.73 -7.40 30.84
N ILE A 304 -5.30 -6.23 31.13
CA ILE A 304 -5.22 -5.63 32.47
C ILE A 304 -6.50 -5.98 33.23
N THR A 305 -6.36 -6.73 34.28
CA THR A 305 -7.48 -7.03 35.20
C THR A 305 -7.47 -6.04 36.37
N PRO A 306 -8.66 -5.63 36.87
CA PRO A 306 -8.73 -4.80 38.09
C PRO A 306 -8.19 -5.56 39.30
N SER A 307 -7.70 -4.83 40.31
CA SER A 307 -7.38 -5.44 41.58
C SER A 307 -8.65 -6.07 42.23
N LYS A 308 -8.47 -7.12 43.06
CA LYS A 308 -9.59 -7.76 43.73
C LYS A 308 -10.48 -6.74 44.49
N ALA A 309 -9.87 -5.79 45.18
CA ALA A 309 -10.60 -4.76 45.92
C ALA A 309 -11.44 -3.85 45.01
N ALA A 310 -10.90 -3.44 43.83
CA ALA A 310 -11.62 -2.64 42.86
C ALA A 310 -12.79 -3.43 42.26
N PHE A 311 -12.56 -4.71 41.92
CA PHE A 311 -13.60 -5.60 41.41
C PHE A 311 -14.73 -5.82 42.44
N ASP A 312 -14.40 -6.16 43.70
CA ASP A 312 -15.38 -6.37 44.75
C ASP A 312 -16.23 -5.11 45.01
N LYS A 313 -15.63 -3.92 44.96
CA LYS A 313 -16.33 -2.64 45.09
C LYS A 313 -17.31 -2.40 43.94
N ALA A 314 -16.89 -2.66 42.73
CA ALA A 314 -17.73 -2.52 41.53
C ALA A 314 -18.90 -3.50 41.56
N LEU A 315 -18.63 -4.77 41.91
CA LEU A 315 -19.64 -5.84 42.07
C LEU A 315 -20.67 -5.49 43.15
N SER A 316 -20.22 -4.97 44.29
CA SER A 316 -21.12 -4.53 45.38
C SER A 316 -22.03 -3.38 44.92
N ALA A 317 -21.48 -2.41 44.26
CA ALA A 317 -22.25 -1.27 43.68
C ALA A 317 -23.31 -1.77 42.69
N LEU A 318 -22.93 -2.70 41.81
CA LEU A 318 -23.84 -3.28 40.81
C LEU A 318 -24.96 -4.09 41.46
N LYS A 319 -24.65 -4.95 42.47
CA LYS A 319 -25.64 -5.72 43.20
C LYS A 319 -26.66 -4.87 43.96
N SER A 320 -26.25 -3.68 44.40
CA SER A 320 -27.14 -2.74 45.10
C SER A 320 -27.95 -1.84 44.18
N ALA A 321 -27.60 -1.80 42.89
CA ALA A 321 -28.27 -0.94 41.92
C ALA A 321 -29.70 -1.41 41.63
N LYS A 322 -30.66 -0.52 41.71
CA LYS A 322 -32.08 -0.82 41.45
C LYS A 322 -32.44 -0.69 39.97
N ARG A 323 -31.74 0.16 39.24
CA ARG A 323 -31.93 0.41 37.79
C ARG A 323 -30.57 0.62 37.13
N PRO A 324 -29.81 -0.47 36.93
CA PRO A 324 -28.53 -0.37 36.25
C PRO A 324 -28.72 0.02 34.76
N MET A 325 -27.79 0.79 34.22
CA MET A 325 -27.74 1.13 32.84
C MET A 325 -26.31 1.05 32.34
N ILE A 326 -26.08 0.54 31.13
CA ILE A 326 -24.75 0.42 30.52
C ILE A 326 -24.60 1.45 29.44
N ILE A 327 -23.57 2.31 29.49
CA ILE A 327 -23.20 3.25 28.45
C ILE A 327 -21.95 2.73 27.75
N VAL A 328 -22.05 2.45 26.45
CA VAL A 328 -21.00 1.84 25.65
C VAL A 328 -20.36 2.85 24.72
N GLY A 329 -19.07 3.07 24.85
CA GLY A 329 -18.26 3.89 23.98
C GLY A 329 -17.53 3.09 22.89
N PHE A 330 -16.79 3.79 22.03
CA PHE A 330 -16.00 3.18 20.95
C PHE A 330 -14.95 2.18 21.46
N GLY A 331 -14.32 2.46 22.60
CA GLY A 331 -13.28 1.59 23.19
C GLY A 331 -13.77 0.19 23.58
N ALA A 332 -15.07 0.00 23.73
CA ALA A 332 -15.66 -1.30 24.06
C ALA A 332 -15.92 -2.21 22.85
N LYS A 333 -15.48 -1.80 21.66
CA LYS A 333 -15.75 -2.48 20.36
C LYS A 333 -15.40 -3.97 20.38
N ALA A 334 -14.26 -4.33 20.99
CA ALA A 334 -13.78 -5.72 21.04
C ALA A 334 -14.56 -6.60 22.02
N ALA A 335 -15.18 -6.00 23.05
CA ALA A 335 -15.91 -6.71 24.12
C ALA A 335 -17.43 -6.68 23.94
N MET A 336 -17.93 -6.37 22.73
CA MET A 336 -19.35 -6.12 22.50
C MET A 336 -20.23 -7.34 22.80
N GLY A 337 -19.78 -8.55 22.46
CA GLY A 337 -20.48 -9.79 22.77
C GLY A 337 -20.65 -9.99 24.26
N ASP A 338 -19.57 -9.80 25.02
CA ASP A 338 -19.58 -9.93 26.49
C ASP A 338 -20.47 -8.87 27.14
N ILE A 339 -20.46 -7.63 26.62
CA ILE A 339 -21.29 -6.54 27.11
C ILE A 339 -22.78 -6.84 26.90
N ILE A 340 -23.16 -7.38 25.76
CA ILE A 340 -24.55 -7.77 25.47
C ILE A 340 -24.99 -8.87 26.42
N SER A 341 -24.22 -9.95 26.53
CA SER A 341 -24.51 -11.07 27.44
C SER A 341 -24.61 -10.62 28.89
N PHE A 342 -23.72 -9.71 29.30
CA PHE A 342 -23.76 -9.14 30.65
C PHE A 342 -24.99 -8.27 30.87
N ALA A 343 -25.35 -7.41 29.89
CA ALA A 343 -26.55 -6.57 29.96
C ALA A 343 -27.84 -7.40 30.10
N GLU A 344 -27.94 -8.49 29.35
CA GLU A 344 -29.04 -9.46 29.43
C GLU A 344 -29.08 -10.12 30.81
N HIS A 345 -27.93 -10.56 31.32
CA HIS A 345 -27.84 -11.21 32.63
C HIS A 345 -28.32 -10.33 33.78
N ILE A 346 -28.02 -9.02 33.75
CA ILE A 346 -28.44 -8.08 34.80
C ILE A 346 -29.72 -7.30 34.47
N ASN A 347 -30.35 -7.61 33.35
CA ASN A 347 -31.53 -6.92 32.81
C ASN A 347 -31.34 -5.39 32.73
N ALA A 348 -30.18 -4.93 32.19
CA ALA A 348 -29.83 -3.53 32.05
C ALA A 348 -29.95 -3.04 30.62
N PRO A 349 -30.60 -1.89 30.38
CA PRO A 349 -30.60 -1.28 29.04
C PRO A 349 -29.20 -0.80 28.67
N ILE A 350 -28.91 -0.83 27.34
CA ILE A 350 -27.64 -0.33 26.78
C ILE A 350 -27.91 0.95 26.02
N ALA A 351 -27.14 2.00 26.34
CA ALA A 351 -27.01 3.19 25.52
C ALA A 351 -25.64 3.26 24.88
N THR A 352 -25.51 3.84 23.70
CA THR A 352 -24.23 4.02 23.01
C THR A 352 -23.86 5.48 22.92
N THR A 353 -22.55 5.78 22.99
CA THR A 353 -22.07 7.08 22.52
C THR A 353 -22.19 7.17 21.01
N PHE A 354 -22.11 8.39 20.44
CA PHE A 354 -22.21 8.59 18.99
C PHE A 354 -21.25 7.68 18.21
N LYS A 355 -19.98 7.61 18.59
CA LYS A 355 -18.96 6.74 17.94
C LYS A 355 -19.16 5.25 18.25
N GLY A 356 -19.83 4.90 19.34
CA GLY A 356 -20.18 3.51 19.68
C GLY A 356 -21.36 2.97 18.87
N LYS A 357 -22.17 3.83 18.27
CA LYS A 357 -23.41 3.46 17.57
C LYS A 357 -23.20 2.60 16.32
N VAL A 358 -22.12 2.77 15.59
CA VAL A 358 -21.89 2.16 14.27
C VAL A 358 -21.89 0.63 14.29
N LYS A 359 -21.59 -0.02 15.41
CA LYS A 359 -21.65 -1.49 15.55
C LYS A 359 -22.90 -2.03 16.24
N PHE A 360 -23.65 -1.18 16.90
CA PHE A 360 -24.87 -1.59 17.61
C PHE A 360 -26.08 -1.77 16.70
N LEU A 361 -26.11 -1.13 15.53
CA LEU A 361 -27.26 -1.14 14.62
C LEU A 361 -27.56 -2.51 13.99
N ILE A 362 -26.70 -3.49 14.20
CA ILE A 362 -26.86 -4.81 13.55
C ILE A 362 -27.44 -5.88 14.49
N ILE A 363 -27.47 -5.69 15.82
CA ILE A 363 -27.66 -6.83 16.75
C ILE A 363 -28.77 -6.66 17.79
N ILE A 364 -29.33 -5.48 18.06
CA ILE A 364 -30.35 -5.37 19.11
C ILE A 364 -31.70 -5.00 18.54
N LEU A 365 -32.42 -6.00 18.07
CA LEU A 365 -33.89 -6.07 18.20
C LEU A 365 -34.17 -6.67 19.58
N TRP A 366 -34.17 -5.84 20.60
CA TRP A 366 -34.74 -6.23 21.89
C TRP A 366 -36.27 -6.29 21.75
N PRO A 367 -36.94 -7.43 21.92
CA PRO A 367 -38.38 -7.54 21.65
C PRO A 367 -39.29 -6.81 22.64
N GLN A 368 -38.76 -6.16 23.68
CA GLN A 368 -39.57 -5.63 24.74
C GLN A 368 -39.26 -4.20 25.21
N VAL A 369 -38.40 -3.43 24.52
CA VAL A 369 -38.26 -2.01 24.80
C VAL A 369 -39.07 -1.22 23.80
N SER A 370 -40.15 -0.57 24.26
CA SER A 370 -40.97 0.27 23.42
C SER A 370 -40.14 1.38 22.76
N TRP A 371 -40.45 1.69 21.51
CA TRP A 371 -39.78 2.70 20.67
C TRP A 371 -39.65 4.09 21.31
N ASP A 372 -40.41 4.39 22.36
CA ASP A 372 -40.41 5.69 23.05
C ASP A 372 -39.12 5.97 23.83
N VAL A 373 -38.35 4.96 24.24
CA VAL A 373 -37.06 5.16 24.96
C VAL A 373 -35.90 5.51 24.01
N GLN A 374 -36.00 5.13 22.72
CA GLN A 374 -34.95 5.45 21.76
C GLN A 374 -34.99 6.92 21.28
N ALA A 375 -36.15 7.57 21.33
CA ALA A 375 -36.32 8.95 20.85
C ALA A 375 -35.85 10.01 21.87
N HIS A 376 -35.83 9.68 23.17
CA HIS A 376 -35.51 10.62 24.24
C HIS A 376 -34.06 10.61 24.73
N LEU A 377 -33.19 9.73 24.18
CA LEU A 377 -31.77 9.65 24.54
C LEU A 377 -30.83 10.22 23.48
N LEU A 378 -31.33 11.00 22.54
CA LEU A 378 -30.48 11.84 21.71
C LEU A 378 -30.00 13.01 22.59
N PRO A 379 -28.71 13.20 22.87
CA PRO A 379 -28.26 14.44 23.46
C PRO A 379 -28.55 15.56 22.47
N VAL A 380 -29.42 16.48 22.88
CA VAL A 380 -29.53 17.78 22.24
C VAL A 380 -28.18 18.47 22.35
N GLY A 381 -27.67 18.84 21.21
CA GLY A 381 -26.50 19.60 20.84
C GLY A 381 -25.55 20.12 21.92
N LEU A 382 -24.31 20.04 21.63
CA LEU A 382 -23.42 21.22 21.47
C LEU A 382 -22.22 20.78 20.67
#